data_5e13bfe068a73df5aacf93840959f64c
#
_entry.id   5e13bfe068a73df5aacf93840959f64c
#
_cell.length_a   1.000
_cell.length_b   1.000
_cell.length_c   1.000
_cell.angle_alpha   90.00
_cell.angle_beta   90.00
_cell.angle_gamma   90.00
#
_symmetry.space_group_name_H-M   'P 1'
#
loop_
_entity.id
_entity.type
_entity.pdbx_description
1 polymer ?
#
loop_
_entity_poly.entity_id
_entity_poly.type
_entity_poly.pdbx_seq_one_letter_code
_entity_poly.pdbx_strand_id
1 'polypeptide(L)' 'SKDHLHEHIGALLLKEIEKLAQERGILNIISIVTSENENSSSFHLKNGFVLEGTIHDVAIKFGKTISVNYFRKSLK' A
#
# COMPACT_ATOMS: atom_id res chain seq x y z
N SER A 1 -0.60 9.71 19.55
CA SER A 1 -1.92 9.91 18.95
C SER A 1 -2.48 8.62 18.40
N LYS A 2 -3.76 8.61 18.15
CA LYS A 2 -4.43 7.42 17.58
C LYS A 2 -3.83 7.03 16.22
N ASP A 3 -3.42 8.02 15.45
CA ASP A 3 -2.86 7.77 14.12
C ASP A 3 -1.52 7.04 14.17
N HIS A 4 -0.67 7.40 15.12
CA HIS A 4 0.60 6.70 15.32
C HIS A 4 0.38 5.27 15.78
N LEU A 5 -0.62 5.04 16.63
CA LEU A 5 -0.95 3.70 17.09
C LEU A 5 -1.43 2.82 15.93
N HIS A 6 -2.27 3.35 15.07
CA HIS A 6 -2.76 2.64 13.89
C HIS A 6 -1.63 2.30 12.92
N GLU A 7 -0.71 3.23 12.68
CA GLU A 7 0.45 2.98 11.82
C GLU A 7 1.33 1.86 12.38
N HIS A 8 1.54 1.84 13.69
CA HIS A 8 2.36 0.82 14.34
C HIS A 8 1.72 -0.56 14.19
N ILE A 9 0.43 -0.67 14.44
CA ILE A 9 -0.31 -1.94 14.30
C ILE A 9 -0.29 -2.39 12.84
N GLY A 10 -0.52 -1.47 11.91
CA GLY A 10 -0.48 -1.77 10.48
C GLY A 10 0.88 -2.31 10.04
N ALA A 11 1.96 -1.72 10.54
CA ALA A 11 3.31 -2.17 10.22
C ALA A 11 3.59 -3.58 10.76
N LEU A 12 3.11 -3.90 11.96
CA LEU A 12 3.25 -5.24 12.53
C LEU A 12 2.48 -6.28 11.71
N LEU A 13 1.25 -5.95 11.32
CA LEU A 13 0.45 -6.85 10.48
C LEU A 13 1.10 -7.07 9.13
N LEU A 14 1.65 -6.02 8.54
CA LEU A 14 2.34 -6.12 7.27
C LEU A 14 3.54 -7.06 7.36
N LYS A 15 4.32 -6.97 8.43
CA LYS A 15 5.47 -7.86 8.64
C LYS A 15 5.04 -9.32 8.72
N GLU A 16 3.93 -9.61 9.38
CA GLU A 16 3.41 -10.97 9.46
C GLU A 16 2.96 -11.48 8.09
N ILE A 17 2.29 -10.63 7.30
CA ILE A 17 1.89 -10.98 5.94
C ILE A 17 3.11 -11.25 5.08
N GLU A 18 4.14 -10.42 5.16
CA GLU A 18 5.38 -10.59 4.42
C GLU A 18 6.06 -11.92 4.77
N LYS A 19 6.10 -12.26 6.03
CA LYS A 19 6.70 -13.51 6.50
C LYS A 19 5.97 -14.72 5.92
N LEU A 20 4.63 -14.71 5.99
CA LEU A 20 3.82 -15.80 5.42
C LEU A 20 4.00 -15.89 3.92
N ALA A 21 4.06 -14.76 3.24
CA ALA A 21 4.25 -14.71 1.79
C ALA A 21 5.61 -15.30 1.40
N GLN A 22 6.67 -14.95 2.13
CA GLN A 22 8.01 -15.48 1.90
C GLN A 22 8.04 -17.00 2.07
N GLU A 23 7.39 -17.51 3.10
CA GLU A 23 7.32 -18.94 3.36
C GLU A 23 6.63 -19.72 2.22
N ARG A 24 5.74 -19.04 1.49
CA ARG A 24 5.01 -19.63 0.38
C ARG A 24 5.65 -19.38 -0.98
N GLY A 25 6.82 -18.76 -1.00
CA GLY A 25 7.55 -18.49 -2.23
C GLY A 25 7.04 -17.31 -3.04
N ILE A 26 6.26 -16.44 -2.45
CA ILE A 26 5.77 -15.22 -3.09
C ILE A 26 6.91 -14.21 -3.14
N LEU A 27 7.16 -13.63 -4.32
CA LEU A 27 8.30 -12.73 -4.53
C LEU A 27 7.98 -11.26 -4.29
N ASN A 28 6.73 -10.86 -4.47
CA ASN A 28 6.32 -9.46 -4.35
C ASN A 28 4.93 -9.35 -3.76
N ILE A 29 4.69 -8.25 -3.05
CA ILE A 29 3.36 -7.87 -2.59
C ILE A 29 2.94 -6.65 -3.38
N ILE A 30 1.73 -6.67 -3.94
CA ILE A 30 1.17 -5.54 -4.69
C ILE A 30 0.03 -4.94 -3.85
N SER A 31 0.06 -3.63 -3.70
CA SER A 31 -1.00 -2.91 -3.00
C SER A 31 -1.56 -1.82 -3.91
N ILE A 32 -2.87 -1.70 -3.94
CA ILE A 32 -3.56 -0.70 -4.77
C ILE A 32 -4.18 0.33 -3.83
N VAL A 33 -3.81 1.59 -4.03
CA VAL A 33 -4.22 2.70 -3.16
C VAL A 33 -4.78 3.82 -4.02
N THR A 34 -5.93 4.39 -3.64
CA THR A 34 -6.46 5.57 -4.35
C THR A 34 -5.51 6.74 -4.16
N SER A 35 -5.34 7.53 -5.22
CA SER A 35 -4.43 8.68 -5.20
C SER A 35 -4.81 9.75 -4.18
N GLU A 36 -6.08 9.79 -3.77
CA GLU A 36 -6.55 10.71 -2.74
C GLU A 36 -6.04 10.35 -1.34
N ASN A 37 -5.69 9.10 -1.11
CA ASN A 37 -5.29 8.61 0.20
C ASN A 37 -3.80 8.78 0.42
N GLU A 38 -3.39 10.01 0.72
CA GLU A 38 -1.98 10.34 0.95
C GLU A 38 -1.40 9.62 2.17
N ASN A 39 -2.20 9.42 3.20
CA ASN A 39 -1.76 8.72 4.42
C ASN A 39 -1.39 7.27 4.12
N SER A 40 -2.21 6.60 3.32
CA SER A 40 -1.95 5.22 2.92
C SER A 40 -0.74 5.13 2.00
N SER A 41 -0.60 6.07 1.07
CA SER A 41 0.57 6.13 0.18
C SER A 41 1.85 6.33 0.99
N SER A 42 1.85 7.25 1.96
CA SER A 42 2.99 7.49 2.84
C SER A 42 3.33 6.25 3.66
N PHE A 43 2.31 5.56 4.19
CA PHE A 43 2.49 4.32 4.93
C PHE A 43 3.22 3.27 4.09
N HIS A 44 2.80 3.10 2.84
CA HIS A 44 3.43 2.13 1.95
C HIS A 44 4.89 2.49 1.66
N LEU A 45 5.17 3.75 1.38
CA LEU A 45 6.54 4.20 1.11
C LEU A 45 7.43 4.01 2.34
N LYS A 46 6.94 4.31 3.53
CA LYS A 46 7.69 4.12 4.78
C LYS A 46 8.00 2.66 5.06
N ASN A 47 7.17 1.75 4.58
CA ASN A 47 7.34 0.33 4.83
C ASN A 47 8.02 -0.41 3.69
N GLY A 48 8.72 0.30 2.83
CA GLY A 48 9.57 -0.30 1.81
C GLY A 48 8.89 -0.60 0.48
N PHE A 49 7.66 -0.14 0.30
CA PHE A 49 7.00 -0.24 -0.99
C PHE A 49 7.53 0.83 -1.94
N VAL A 50 7.53 0.51 -3.22
CA VAL A 50 7.84 1.47 -4.26
C VAL A 50 6.61 1.71 -5.12
N LEU A 51 6.47 2.92 -5.63
CA LEU A 51 5.38 3.25 -6.56
C LEU A 51 5.75 2.71 -7.94
N GLU A 52 4.99 1.73 -8.41
CA GLU A 52 5.24 1.12 -9.72
C GLU A 52 4.49 1.83 -10.84
N GLY A 53 3.36 2.42 -10.52
CA GLY A 53 2.60 3.14 -11.54
C GLY A 53 1.30 3.69 -11.01
N THR A 54 0.65 4.49 -11.84
CA THR A 54 -0.65 5.10 -11.54
C THR A 54 -1.56 4.89 -12.73
N ILE A 55 -2.80 4.47 -12.46
CA ILE A 55 -3.83 4.39 -13.49
C ILE A 55 -4.79 5.54 -13.22
N HIS A 56 -4.91 6.44 -14.20
CA HIS A 56 -5.72 7.64 -14.08
C HIS A 56 -7.19 7.37 -14.42
N ASP A 57 -8.07 8.12 -13.75
CA ASP A 57 -9.49 8.20 -14.08
C ASP A 57 -10.19 6.84 -14.11
N VAL A 58 -9.95 6.01 -13.09
CA VAL A 58 -10.54 4.67 -13.02
C VAL A 58 -11.97 4.68 -12.53
N ALA A 59 -12.38 5.72 -11.80
CA ALA A 59 -13.73 5.81 -11.23
C ALA A 59 -14.12 7.26 -11.00
N ILE A 60 -15.41 7.48 -10.77
CA ILE A 60 -15.92 8.80 -10.38
C ILE A 60 -16.52 8.68 -8.99
N LYS A 61 -16.09 9.58 -8.09
CA LYS A 61 -16.58 9.63 -6.71
C LYS A 61 -16.85 11.08 -6.35
N PHE A 62 -18.07 11.38 -5.94
CA PHE A 62 -18.49 12.74 -5.59
C PHE A 62 -18.19 13.76 -6.71
N GLY A 63 -18.43 13.38 -7.96
CA GLY A 63 -18.20 14.25 -9.11
C GLY A 63 -16.74 14.43 -9.51
N LYS A 64 -15.82 13.74 -8.88
CA LYS A 64 -14.39 13.80 -9.21
C LYS A 64 -13.90 12.46 -9.72
N THR A 65 -13.01 12.49 -10.70
CA THR A 65 -12.34 11.27 -11.13
C THR A 65 -11.30 10.86 -10.12
N ILE A 66 -11.14 9.56 -9.93
CA ILE A 66 -10.19 8.99 -8.99
C ILE A 66 -9.19 8.16 -9.76
N SER A 67 -7.92 8.32 -9.39
CA SER A 67 -6.82 7.51 -9.92
C SER A 67 -6.36 6.53 -8.84
N VAL A 68 -5.71 5.46 -9.24
CA VAL A 68 -5.14 4.50 -8.28
C VAL A 68 -3.64 4.36 -8.49
N ASN A 69 -2.94 4.22 -7.38
CA ASN A 69 -1.50 3.98 -7.37
C ASN A 69 -1.24 2.52 -7.08
N TYR A 70 -0.31 1.92 -7.81
CA TYR A 70 0.14 0.55 -7.57
C TYR A 70 1.48 0.60 -6.86
N PHE A 71 1.53 0.01 -5.67
CA PHE A 71 2.76 -0.10 -4.90
C PHE A 71 3.20 -1.55 -4.87
N ARG A 72 4.50 -1.75 -4.94
CA ARG A 72 5.10 -3.09 -4.92
C ARG A 72 6.18 -3.14 -3.85
N LYS A 73 6.24 -4.24 -3.13
CA LYS A 73 7.33 -4.53 -2.22
C LYS A 73 7.94 -5.88 -2.58
N SER A 74 9.25 -5.88 -2.85
CA SER A 74 9.99 -7.11 -3.10
C SER A 74 10.26 -7.81 -1.78
N LEU A 75 10.06 -9.13 -1.78
CA LEU A 75 10.30 -9.99 -0.61
C LEU A 75 11.60 -10.79 -0.73
N LYS A 76 12.34 -10.54 -1.77
CA LYS A 76 13.65 -11.18 -1.93
C LYS A 76 14.66 -10.64 -0.93
#